data_19862bd9dd1d1f469482e1b23c623dac
#
_entry.id   19862bd9dd1d1f469482e1b23c623dac
#
_cell.length_a   1.000
_cell.length_b   1.000
_cell.length_c   1.000
_cell.angle_alpha   90.00
_cell.angle_beta   90.00
_cell.angle_gamma   90.00
#
_symmetry.space_group_name_H-M   'P 1'
#
loop_
_entity.id
_entity.type
_entity.pdbx_description
1 polymer ?
#
loop_
_entity_poly.entity_id
_entity_poly.type
_entity_poly.pdbx_seq_one_letter_code
_entity_poly.pdbx_strand_id
1 'polypeptide(L)'
;NYESLLAQKTCGINKLSHIRNIIEKKEIKNEIDNFYKEMDLPSNDGLNSFLVSKKAKKNNFKVIISGAGGDEFFSGYPSFKRVPIIKNFISKLPRFKSVDKLFKNTLYKFLKKYKLNTKLSGLYSFGGTTHEAFLLQRSLFLPHELGNYLNSDEIFNGLGELNVFDNLINDT
;
A
#
# COMPACT_ATOMS: atom_id res chain seq x y z
N ASN A 1 -1.92 16.34 -15.12
CA ASN A 1 -1.66 14.89 -15.01
C ASN A 1 -0.30 14.57 -15.61
N TYR A 2 0.75 14.63 -14.77
CA TYR A 2 2.15 14.51 -15.20
C TYR A 2 2.45 13.16 -15.87
N GLU A 3 1.94 12.06 -15.30
CA GLU A 3 2.18 10.70 -15.81
C GLU A 3 1.67 10.48 -17.24
N SER A 4 0.48 11.01 -17.57
CA SER A 4 -0.06 10.86 -18.91
C SER A 4 0.71 11.63 -19.98
N LEU A 5 1.31 12.77 -19.61
CA LEU A 5 2.19 13.53 -20.51
C LEU A 5 3.51 12.79 -20.73
N LEU A 6 4.05 12.17 -19.66
CA LEU A 6 5.25 11.36 -19.75
C LEU A 6 5.02 10.12 -20.65
N ALA A 7 3.91 9.42 -20.45
CA ALA A 7 3.52 8.30 -21.31
C ALA A 7 3.40 8.69 -22.78
N GLN A 8 2.75 9.83 -23.08
CA GLN A 8 2.62 10.35 -24.44
C GLN A 8 3.99 10.66 -25.06
N LYS A 9 4.90 11.29 -24.28
CA LYS A 9 6.26 11.59 -24.74
C LYS A 9 7.05 10.31 -25.04
N THR A 10 6.97 9.33 -24.15
CA THR A 10 7.63 8.03 -24.31
C THR A 10 7.13 7.29 -25.55
N CYS A 11 5.83 7.27 -25.79
CA CYS A 11 5.25 6.70 -27.00
C CYS A 11 5.72 7.44 -28.26
N GLY A 12 5.79 8.76 -28.24
CA GLY A 12 6.29 9.56 -29.36
C GLY A 12 7.75 9.27 -29.72
N ILE A 13 8.61 9.15 -28.70
CA ILE A 13 10.05 8.80 -28.90
C ILE A 13 10.17 7.41 -29.53
N ASN A 14 9.36 6.46 -29.11
CA ASN A 14 9.41 5.07 -29.59
C ASN A 14 8.51 4.80 -30.80
N LYS A 15 7.91 5.84 -31.40
CA LYS A 15 7.01 5.74 -32.56
C LYS A 15 5.84 4.77 -32.32
N LEU A 16 5.33 4.71 -31.09
CA LEU A 16 4.17 3.90 -30.67
C LEU A 16 2.90 4.74 -30.76
N SER A 17 1.79 4.12 -31.13
CA SER A 17 0.48 4.77 -31.03
C SER A 17 0.07 4.89 -29.55
N HIS A 18 -0.48 6.05 -29.18
CA HIS A 18 -0.92 6.33 -27.81
C HIS A 18 -2.38 6.74 -27.79
N ILE A 19 -3.21 5.97 -27.05
CA ILE A 19 -4.60 6.28 -26.83
C ILE A 19 -4.77 6.71 -25.37
N ARG A 20 -5.13 7.98 -25.18
CA ARG A 20 -5.41 8.52 -23.85
C ARG A 20 -6.92 8.48 -23.58
N ASN A 21 -7.32 7.71 -22.57
CA ASN A 21 -8.70 7.68 -22.09
C ASN A 21 -8.82 8.44 -20.77
N ILE A 22 -9.74 9.40 -20.72
CA ILE A 22 -10.09 10.12 -19.49
C ILE A 22 -11.41 9.54 -18.99
N ILE A 23 -11.43 9.09 -17.76
CA ILE A 23 -12.61 8.55 -17.09
C ILE A 23 -13.23 9.66 -16.24
N GLU A 24 -14.47 10.04 -16.56
CA GLU A 24 -15.20 11.05 -15.83
C GLU A 24 -16.02 10.45 -14.67
N LYS A 25 -16.32 11.28 -13.65
CA LYS A 25 -17.15 10.84 -12.50
C LYS A 25 -18.52 10.28 -12.93
N LYS A 26 -19.11 10.80 -14.00
CA LYS A 26 -20.39 10.32 -14.55
C LYS A 26 -20.24 8.88 -15.07
N GLU A 27 -19.14 8.61 -15.77
CA GLU A 27 -18.86 7.26 -16.30
C GLU A 27 -18.68 6.25 -15.14
N ILE A 28 -17.95 6.62 -14.10
CA ILE A 28 -17.78 5.79 -12.90
C ILE A 28 -19.15 5.47 -12.27
N LYS A 29 -20.01 6.48 -12.09
CA LYS A 29 -21.35 6.30 -11.51
C LYS A 29 -22.21 5.33 -12.33
N ASN A 30 -22.13 5.40 -13.65
CA ASN A 30 -22.90 4.55 -14.54
C ASN A 30 -22.40 3.10 -14.58
N GLU A 31 -21.12 2.88 -14.23
CA GLU A 31 -20.48 1.58 -14.33
C GLU A 31 -20.33 0.86 -13.00
N ILE A 32 -20.55 1.54 -11.87
CA ILE A 32 -20.29 0.99 -10.55
C ILE A 32 -21.13 -0.26 -10.26
N ASP A 33 -22.40 -0.27 -10.67
CA ASP A 33 -23.28 -1.42 -10.46
C ASP A 33 -22.88 -2.62 -11.33
N ASN A 34 -22.40 -2.36 -12.56
CA ASN A 34 -21.87 -3.39 -13.43
C ASN A 34 -20.57 -3.96 -12.87
N PHE A 35 -19.70 -3.09 -12.36
CA PHE A 35 -18.47 -3.52 -11.69
C PHE A 35 -18.77 -4.47 -10.53
N TYR A 36 -19.70 -4.14 -9.63
CA TYR A 36 -20.05 -5.02 -8.51
C TYR A 36 -20.66 -6.36 -8.94
N LYS A 37 -21.37 -6.42 -10.07
CA LYS A 37 -21.91 -7.67 -10.62
C LYS A 37 -20.82 -8.57 -11.21
N GLU A 38 -19.77 -7.98 -11.77
CA GLU A 38 -18.69 -8.69 -12.45
C GLU A 38 -17.50 -9.00 -11.52
N MET A 39 -17.54 -8.51 -10.28
CA MET A 39 -16.44 -8.64 -9.32
C MET A 39 -16.50 -10.00 -8.63
N ASP A 40 -15.50 -10.86 -8.84
CA ASP A 40 -15.40 -12.17 -8.18
C ASP A 40 -14.91 -12.05 -6.72
N LEU A 41 -13.93 -11.17 -6.48
CA LEU A 41 -13.33 -10.95 -5.16
C LEU A 41 -13.31 -9.46 -4.81
N PRO A 42 -13.58 -9.08 -3.55
CA PRO A 42 -13.45 -7.71 -3.10
C PRO A 42 -12.04 -7.16 -3.38
N SER A 43 -11.98 -6.01 -4.06
CA SER A 43 -10.70 -5.40 -4.44
C SER A 43 -10.79 -3.87 -4.36
N ASN A 44 -9.73 -3.24 -3.84
CA ASN A 44 -9.61 -1.79 -3.80
C ASN A 44 -9.29 -1.19 -5.18
N ASP A 45 -8.60 -1.93 -6.05
CA ASP A 45 -8.16 -1.49 -7.39
C ASP A 45 -8.96 -2.13 -8.54
N GLY A 46 -9.87 -3.03 -8.23
CA GLY A 46 -10.65 -3.75 -9.23
C GLY A 46 -11.42 -2.83 -10.18
N LEU A 47 -11.98 -1.73 -9.66
CA LEU A 47 -12.70 -0.76 -10.47
C LEU A 47 -11.83 -0.12 -11.55
N ASN A 48 -10.59 0.21 -11.23
CA ASN A 48 -9.64 0.76 -12.20
C ASN A 48 -9.36 -0.24 -13.32
N SER A 49 -9.05 -1.49 -12.97
CA SER A 49 -8.79 -2.58 -13.91
C SER A 49 -10.02 -2.87 -14.80
N PHE A 50 -11.22 -2.86 -14.21
CA PHE A 50 -12.49 -3.03 -14.93
C PHE A 50 -12.70 -1.94 -15.99
N LEU A 51 -12.53 -0.68 -15.62
CA LEU A 51 -12.71 0.46 -16.54
C LEU A 51 -11.68 0.47 -17.66
N VAL A 52 -10.40 0.16 -17.35
CA VAL A 52 -9.34 0.03 -18.35
C VAL A 52 -9.63 -1.10 -19.32
N SER A 53 -10.03 -2.29 -18.83
CA SER A 53 -10.40 -3.44 -19.66
C SER A 53 -11.58 -3.14 -20.55
N LYS A 54 -12.58 -2.42 -20.05
CA LYS A 54 -13.74 -1.99 -20.83
C LYS A 54 -13.35 -1.03 -21.95
N LYS A 55 -12.42 -0.09 -21.69
CA LYS A 55 -11.88 0.80 -22.73
C LYS A 55 -11.06 0.04 -23.77
N ALA A 56 -10.25 -0.92 -23.35
CA ALA A 56 -9.51 -1.79 -24.26
C ALA A 56 -10.43 -2.58 -25.18
N LYS A 57 -11.49 -3.18 -24.64
CA LYS A 57 -12.52 -3.88 -25.42
C LYS A 57 -13.20 -2.97 -26.45
N LYS A 58 -13.52 -1.72 -26.10
CA LYS A 58 -14.07 -0.72 -27.03
C LYS A 58 -13.13 -0.38 -28.19
N ASN A 59 -11.80 -0.53 -27.98
CA ASN A 59 -10.79 -0.33 -29.01
C ASN A 59 -10.38 -1.66 -29.70
N ASN A 60 -11.20 -2.71 -29.60
CA ASN A 60 -10.99 -4.03 -30.19
C ASN A 60 -9.74 -4.78 -29.73
N PHE A 61 -9.17 -4.43 -28.56
CA PHE A 61 -8.10 -5.21 -27.95
C PHE A 61 -8.69 -6.45 -27.26
N LYS A 62 -8.19 -7.63 -27.60
CA LYS A 62 -8.54 -8.91 -26.95
C LYS A 62 -7.69 -9.19 -25.74
N VAL A 63 -6.45 -8.70 -25.73
CA VAL A 63 -5.44 -8.89 -24.68
C VAL A 63 -4.76 -7.56 -24.44
N ILE A 64 -4.51 -7.24 -23.16
CA ILE A 64 -3.72 -6.09 -22.74
C ILE A 64 -2.65 -6.54 -21.75
N ILE A 65 -1.48 -5.90 -21.83
CA ILE A 65 -0.40 -6.10 -20.86
C ILE A 65 -0.44 -4.90 -19.91
N SER A 66 -0.51 -5.19 -18.62
CA SER A 66 -0.48 -4.17 -17.57
C SER A 66 0.95 -3.84 -17.17
N GLY A 67 1.18 -2.58 -16.76
CA GLY A 67 2.40 -2.16 -16.07
C GLY A 67 2.45 -2.52 -14.59
N ALA A 68 1.49 -3.33 -14.08
CA ALA A 68 1.50 -3.79 -12.70
C ALA A 68 2.80 -4.57 -12.41
N GLY A 69 3.39 -4.34 -11.22
CA GLY A 69 4.70 -4.90 -10.86
C GLY A 69 5.90 -4.01 -11.24
N GLY A 70 5.70 -2.97 -12.05
CA GLY A 70 6.80 -2.07 -12.44
C GLY A 70 7.43 -1.35 -11.25
N ASP A 71 6.61 -0.89 -10.31
CA ASP A 71 7.10 -0.21 -9.10
C ASP A 71 7.87 -1.14 -8.17
N GLU A 72 7.49 -2.41 -8.13
CA GLU A 72 8.18 -3.47 -7.38
C GLU A 72 9.55 -3.74 -7.98
N PHE A 73 9.64 -3.91 -9.29
CA PHE A 73 10.89 -4.19 -9.99
C PHE A 73 11.86 -3.00 -10.01
N PHE A 74 11.34 -1.79 -10.22
CA PHE A 74 12.15 -0.59 -10.39
C PHE A 74 12.22 0.29 -9.15
N SER A 75 11.78 -0.23 -7.99
CA SER A 75 11.80 0.50 -6.71
C SER A 75 11.05 1.84 -6.75
N GLY A 76 9.92 1.89 -7.45
CA GLY A 76 9.12 3.10 -7.64
C GLY A 76 8.46 3.62 -6.37
N TYR A 77 8.14 2.74 -5.40
CA TYR A 77 7.52 3.16 -4.15
C TYR A 77 8.48 3.89 -3.22
N PRO A 78 8.03 4.96 -2.55
CA PRO A 78 8.82 5.65 -1.53
C PRO A 78 9.28 4.76 -0.37
N SER A 79 8.60 3.62 -0.13
CA SER A 79 8.96 2.65 0.90
C SER A 79 10.35 2.05 0.69
N PHE A 80 10.77 1.82 -0.55
CA PHE A 80 12.12 1.30 -0.86
C PHE A 80 13.25 2.19 -0.31
N LYS A 81 13.02 3.50 -0.27
CA LYS A 81 13.98 4.47 0.31
C LYS A 81 13.77 4.65 1.81
N ARG A 82 12.50 4.69 2.27
CA ARG A 82 12.16 5.02 3.67
C ARG A 82 12.41 3.87 4.63
N VAL A 83 12.15 2.62 4.21
CA VAL A 83 12.34 1.44 5.07
C VAL A 83 13.78 1.30 5.56
N PRO A 84 14.83 1.35 4.70
CA PRO A 84 16.21 1.31 5.14
C PRO A 84 16.58 2.47 6.10
N ILE A 85 16.08 3.67 5.85
CA ILE A 85 16.35 4.84 6.72
C ILE A 85 15.76 4.62 8.10
N ILE A 86 14.49 4.19 8.18
CA ILE A 86 13.80 3.91 9.45
C ILE A 86 14.56 2.82 10.22
N LYS A 87 14.86 1.69 9.56
CA LYS A 87 15.61 0.59 10.15
C LYS A 87 16.94 1.07 10.71
N ASN A 88 17.75 1.75 9.90
CA ASN A 88 19.09 2.19 10.31
C ASN A 88 19.08 3.17 11.48
N PHE A 89 18.02 3.98 11.60
CA PHE A 89 17.88 4.90 12.72
C PHE A 89 17.38 4.20 13.98
N ILE A 90 16.29 3.43 13.86
CA ILE A 90 15.63 2.82 15.02
C ILE A 90 16.42 1.62 15.59
N SER A 91 17.08 0.82 14.73
CA SER A 91 17.88 -0.33 15.19
C SER A 91 19.03 0.05 16.14
N LYS A 92 19.49 1.30 16.11
CA LYS A 92 20.54 1.82 17.00
C LYS A 92 20.00 2.29 18.35
N LEU A 93 18.69 2.40 18.51
CA LEU A 93 18.08 2.84 19.76
C LEU A 93 17.87 1.63 20.70
N PRO A 94 18.19 1.76 21.99
CA PRO A 94 17.90 0.70 22.95
C PRO A 94 16.38 0.52 23.09
N ARG A 95 15.92 -0.73 23.09
CA ARG A 95 14.49 -1.06 23.17
C ARG A 95 14.04 -1.21 24.63
N PHE A 96 13.38 -0.20 25.16
CA PHE A 96 12.78 -0.23 26.51
C PHE A 96 11.27 -0.37 26.42
N LYS A 97 10.69 -1.37 27.12
CA LYS A 97 9.22 -1.59 27.14
C LYS A 97 8.43 -0.38 27.63
N SER A 98 9.01 0.39 28.59
CA SER A 98 8.36 1.61 29.13
C SER A 98 8.24 2.71 28.08
N VAL A 99 9.27 2.90 27.25
CA VAL A 99 9.28 3.86 26.16
C VAL A 99 8.30 3.46 25.07
N ASP A 100 8.24 2.17 24.73
CA ASP A 100 7.29 1.62 23.78
C ASP A 100 5.83 1.88 24.18
N LYS A 101 5.51 1.62 25.46
CA LYS A 101 4.19 1.90 26.03
C LYS A 101 3.83 3.39 26.00
N LEU A 102 4.80 4.25 26.27
CA LEU A 102 4.62 5.72 26.18
C LEU A 102 4.31 6.17 24.75
N PHE A 103 5.06 5.69 23.76
CA PHE A 103 4.84 6.00 22.35
C PHE A 103 3.46 5.52 21.90
N LYS A 104 3.08 4.28 22.16
CA LYS A 104 1.78 3.72 21.79
C LYS A 104 0.60 4.47 22.42
N ASN A 105 0.67 4.81 23.70
CA ASN A 105 -0.48 5.35 24.42
C ASN A 105 -0.58 6.87 24.34
N THR A 106 0.53 7.58 24.54
CA THR A 106 0.54 9.04 24.66
C THR A 106 0.70 9.69 23.29
N LEU A 107 1.72 9.28 22.54
CA LEU A 107 1.98 9.85 21.22
C LEU A 107 0.85 9.53 20.24
N TYR A 108 0.31 8.30 20.26
CA TYR A 108 -0.83 7.92 19.43
C TYR A 108 -2.06 8.83 19.67
N LYS A 109 -2.45 9.03 20.93
CA LYS A 109 -3.59 9.91 21.28
C LYS A 109 -3.36 11.35 20.83
N PHE A 110 -2.14 11.85 21.02
CA PHE A 110 -1.75 13.18 20.55
C PHE A 110 -1.85 13.29 19.02
N LEU A 111 -1.23 12.38 18.28
CA LEU A 111 -1.26 12.38 16.82
C LEU A 111 -2.68 12.29 16.26
N LYS A 112 -3.52 11.43 16.86
CA LYS A 112 -4.92 11.27 16.49
C LYS A 112 -5.71 12.57 16.73
N LYS A 113 -5.51 13.23 17.89
CA LYS A 113 -6.16 14.49 18.23
C LYS A 113 -5.87 15.60 17.20
N TYR A 114 -4.61 15.69 16.74
CA TYR A 114 -4.19 16.71 15.79
C TYR A 114 -4.27 16.24 14.32
N LYS A 115 -4.92 15.11 14.05
CA LYS A 115 -5.05 14.51 12.70
C LYS A 115 -3.70 14.32 11.98
N LEU A 116 -2.66 14.05 12.74
CA LEU A 116 -1.33 13.74 12.23
C LEU A 116 -1.20 12.24 11.93
N ASN A 117 -0.11 11.86 11.27
CA ASN A 117 0.12 10.46 10.92
C ASN A 117 0.34 9.59 12.17
N THR A 118 -0.67 8.80 12.54
CA THR A 118 -0.66 7.93 13.73
C THR A 118 0.41 6.85 13.67
N LYS A 119 0.89 6.48 12.48
CA LYS A 119 1.97 5.50 12.31
C LYS A 119 3.28 5.92 13.00
N LEU A 120 3.49 7.21 13.23
CA LEU A 120 4.65 7.68 13.97
C LEU A 120 4.70 7.13 15.41
N SER A 121 3.56 6.80 16.00
CA SER A 121 3.51 6.16 17.33
C SER A 121 4.06 4.73 17.33
N GLY A 122 4.10 4.08 16.18
CA GLY A 122 4.65 2.74 15.99
C GLY A 122 6.13 2.70 15.64
N LEU A 123 6.78 3.84 15.39
CA LEU A 123 8.18 3.90 14.95
C LEU A 123 9.12 3.16 15.90
N TYR A 124 8.97 3.36 17.19
CA TYR A 124 9.82 2.74 18.19
C TYR A 124 9.60 1.23 18.29
N SER A 125 8.36 0.77 18.13
CA SER A 125 7.98 -0.65 18.19
C SER A 125 8.33 -1.42 16.92
N PHE A 126 8.11 -0.80 15.77
CA PHE A 126 8.11 -1.45 14.45
C PHE A 126 9.16 -0.85 13.49
N GLY A 127 10.20 -0.21 13.99
CA GLY A 127 11.20 0.40 13.10
C GLY A 127 12.54 -0.36 13.05
N GLY A 128 12.75 -1.35 13.90
CA GLY A 128 14.09 -1.90 14.14
C GLY A 128 14.58 -2.96 13.17
N THR A 129 13.65 -3.61 12.47
CA THR A 129 13.97 -4.59 11.43
C THR A 129 13.40 -4.15 10.08
N THR A 130 13.82 -4.78 8.99
CA THR A 130 13.34 -4.43 7.63
C THR A 130 11.84 -4.68 7.49
N HIS A 131 11.35 -5.83 7.94
CA HIS A 131 9.94 -6.19 7.86
C HIS A 131 9.06 -5.35 8.79
N GLU A 132 9.50 -5.04 10.01
CA GLU A 132 8.80 -4.11 10.90
C GLU A 132 8.69 -2.71 10.29
N ALA A 133 9.77 -2.17 9.74
CA ALA A 133 9.76 -0.88 9.07
C ALA A 133 8.90 -0.88 7.79
N PHE A 134 8.86 -2.00 7.07
CA PHE A 134 7.96 -2.19 5.94
C PHE A 134 6.49 -2.23 6.38
N LEU A 135 6.16 -3.01 7.43
CA LEU A 135 4.84 -3.03 8.04
C LEU A 135 4.39 -1.62 8.43
N LEU A 136 5.25 -0.87 9.11
CA LEU A 136 4.99 0.52 9.50
C LEU A 136 4.64 1.42 8.30
N GLN A 137 5.28 1.22 7.16
CA GLN A 137 5.05 2.02 5.96
C GLN A 137 3.79 1.60 5.17
N ARG A 138 3.51 0.30 5.08
CA ARG A 138 2.51 -0.26 4.16
C ARG A 138 1.21 -0.70 4.83
N SER A 139 1.21 -1.05 6.12
CA SER A 139 -0.02 -1.46 6.83
C SER A 139 -1.07 -0.35 6.83
N LEU A 140 -2.33 -0.70 6.77
CA LEU A 140 -3.45 0.23 6.98
C LEU A 140 -3.57 0.59 8.47
N PHE A 141 -3.46 -0.41 9.33
CA PHE A 141 -3.50 -0.29 10.78
C PHE A 141 -2.26 -0.91 11.40
N LEU A 142 -1.79 -0.33 12.48
CA LEU A 142 -0.74 -0.94 13.31
C LEU A 142 -1.36 -1.97 14.27
N PRO A 143 -0.62 -3.00 14.74
CA PRO A 143 -1.16 -4.04 15.61
C PRO A 143 -1.90 -3.52 16.84
N HIS A 144 -1.43 -2.44 17.45
CA HIS A 144 -2.09 -1.85 18.62
C HIS A 144 -3.39 -1.08 18.29
N GLU A 145 -3.67 -0.81 17.02
CA GLU A 145 -4.92 -0.18 16.56
C GLU A 145 -5.99 -1.23 16.26
N LEU A 146 -5.58 -2.48 16.00
CA LEU A 146 -6.49 -3.56 15.58
C LEU A 146 -7.56 -3.89 16.63
N GLY A 147 -7.26 -3.73 17.92
CA GLY A 147 -8.22 -3.94 19.00
C GLY A 147 -9.48 -3.06 18.95
N ASN A 148 -9.47 -2.00 18.09
CA ASN A 148 -10.67 -1.20 17.85
C ASN A 148 -11.62 -1.81 16.80
N TYR A 149 -11.17 -2.82 16.05
CA TYR A 149 -11.87 -3.36 14.88
C TYR A 149 -12.04 -4.88 14.92
N LEU A 150 -11.11 -5.60 15.56
CA LEU A 150 -11.06 -7.06 15.63
C LEU A 150 -11.05 -7.52 17.07
N ASN A 151 -11.50 -8.76 17.32
CA ASN A 151 -11.36 -9.38 18.63
C ASN A 151 -9.90 -9.83 18.90
N SER A 152 -9.58 -10.11 20.17
CA SER A 152 -8.23 -10.46 20.59
C SER A 152 -7.68 -11.74 19.94
N ASP A 153 -8.54 -12.72 19.68
CA ASP A 153 -8.13 -14.01 19.13
C ASP A 153 -7.76 -13.88 17.64
N GLU A 154 -8.52 -13.07 16.88
CA GLU A 154 -8.21 -12.75 15.50
C GLU A 154 -6.89 -11.97 15.37
N ILE A 155 -6.64 -11.03 16.29
CA ILE A 155 -5.39 -10.28 16.32
C ILE A 155 -4.22 -11.22 16.63
N PHE A 156 -4.36 -12.10 17.62
CA PHE A 156 -3.33 -13.03 18.05
C PHE A 156 -2.96 -14.01 16.92
N ASN A 157 -3.96 -14.60 16.28
CA ASN A 157 -3.75 -15.53 15.16
C ASN A 157 -3.06 -14.84 13.98
N GLY A 158 -3.54 -13.65 13.58
CA GLY A 158 -2.92 -12.89 12.48
C GLY A 158 -1.49 -12.44 12.75
N LEU A 159 -1.18 -12.05 14.00
CA LEU A 159 0.21 -11.70 14.38
C LEU A 159 1.11 -12.94 14.43
N GLY A 160 0.57 -14.11 14.79
CA GLY A 160 1.28 -15.39 14.71
C GLY A 160 1.69 -15.75 13.28
N GLU A 161 0.80 -15.52 12.32
CA GLU A 161 1.12 -15.72 10.90
C GLU A 161 2.20 -14.75 10.38
N LEU A 162 2.24 -13.52 10.85
CA LEU A 162 3.30 -12.56 10.50
C LEU A 162 4.69 -13.03 10.94
N ASN A 163 4.80 -13.77 12.05
CA ASN A 163 6.08 -14.35 12.49
C ASN A 163 6.61 -15.43 11.54
N VAL A 164 5.75 -16.06 10.74
CA VAL A 164 6.19 -17.01 9.70
C VAL A 164 7.00 -16.29 8.62
N PHE A 165 6.65 -15.07 8.28
CA PHE A 165 7.42 -14.26 7.33
C PHE A 165 8.78 -13.84 7.87
N ASP A 166 8.93 -13.66 9.20
CA ASP A 166 10.21 -13.33 9.83
C ASP A 166 11.24 -14.45 9.65
N ASN A 167 10.79 -15.70 9.72
CA ASN A 167 11.65 -16.86 9.52
C ASN A 167 12.09 -16.98 8.05
N LEU A 168 11.21 -16.70 7.09
CA LEU A 168 11.52 -16.75 5.66
C LEU A 168 12.52 -15.67 5.20
N ILE A 169 12.55 -14.51 5.87
CA ILE A 169 13.46 -13.40 5.52
C ILE A 169 14.84 -13.57 6.19
N ASN A 170 14.90 -14.27 7.32
CA ASN A 170 16.16 -14.51 8.04
C ASN A 170 16.94 -15.71 7.49
N ASP A 171 16.32 -16.56 6.66
CA ASP A 171 16.94 -17.70 6.00
C ASP A 171 17.56 -17.37 4.62
N THR A 172 17.51 -16.12 4.19
CA THR A 172 18.14 -15.60 2.96
C THR A 172 19.22 -14.56 3.28
#